data_c5bbc5130b34de35f3b4599f9af7fadd
#
_entry.id   c5bbc5130b34de35f3b4599f9af7fadd
#
_cell.length_a   1.000
_cell.length_b   1.000
_cell.length_c   1.000
_cell.angle_alpha   90.00
_cell.angle_beta   90.00
_cell.angle_gamma   90.00
#
_symmetry.space_group_name_H-M   'P 1'
#
loop_
_entity.id
_entity.type
_entity.pdbx_description
1 polymer ?
#
loop_
_entity_poly.entity_id
_entity_poly.type
_entity_poly.pdbx_seq_one_letter_code
_entity_poly.pdbx_strand_id
1 'polypeptide(L)'
;FRLTVAGLTAGWLCAGSAAVEVALGETVFTVPDGFTVERVAGPPLVDRPITAAFDEQGRLYVADSSGSNDPVKKQLAEKPHRIVRLEDRDGDGRFDHSVVFADKMMFPEGTLWHDGSLYVAAPPSIWRLTDTDGDGVVDEREEWFEATLTGCANDLHGPYLGRDGWIYWCKGAFAEQRYAAFRGAERVTSAAHIFRRHPSGGSHEPVMTGGMDNPVDVVFTPAGERIFTTTFLQYPAGGRRDGLIHAIYGGVYGKRHGVLNNHPRTGELMPVLAHLGPAAPCGLELYESAVFGHGFTGNLFSCQFNLNRVQ
;
A
#
# COMPACT_ATOMS: atom_id res chain seq x y z
N PHE A 1 17.15 34.71 -25.20
CA PHE A 1 17.52 34.43 -23.81
C PHE A 1 17.66 32.93 -23.68
N ARG A 2 18.90 32.44 -23.58
CA ARG A 2 19.20 31.04 -23.25
C ARG A 2 19.27 30.91 -21.74
N LEU A 3 18.36 30.20 -21.11
CA LEU A 3 18.46 29.75 -19.72
C LEU A 3 19.33 28.52 -19.70
N THR A 4 20.54 28.60 -19.18
CA THR A 4 21.37 27.42 -18.87
C THR A 4 20.96 26.94 -17.50
N VAL A 5 20.24 25.80 -17.45
CA VAL A 5 19.96 25.10 -16.19
C VAL A 5 21.23 24.30 -15.86
N ALA A 6 21.99 24.79 -14.89
CA ALA A 6 23.06 24.02 -14.28
C ALA A 6 22.44 22.84 -13.55
N GLY A 7 22.72 21.63 -14.01
CA GLY A 7 22.32 20.40 -13.34
C GLY A 7 23.01 20.30 -11.98
N LEU A 8 22.27 20.52 -10.92
CA LEU A 8 22.63 20.09 -9.58
C LEU A 8 22.49 18.57 -9.53
N THR A 9 23.59 17.87 -9.77
CA THR A 9 23.75 16.50 -9.30
C THR A 9 23.81 16.58 -7.78
N ALA A 10 22.66 16.42 -7.12
CA ALA A 10 22.61 16.16 -5.69
C ALA A 10 23.32 14.82 -5.47
N GLY A 11 24.62 14.88 -5.18
CA GLY A 11 25.35 13.76 -4.64
C GLY A 11 24.75 13.45 -3.28
N TRP A 12 24.11 12.33 -3.17
CA TRP A 12 23.71 11.76 -1.89
C TRP A 12 24.99 11.37 -1.15
N LEU A 13 25.54 12.31 -0.40
CA LEU A 13 26.43 11.99 0.70
C LEU A 13 25.55 11.45 1.84
N CYS A 14 25.20 10.17 1.75
CA CYS A 14 24.98 9.42 2.97
C CYS A 14 26.31 9.52 3.73
N ALA A 15 26.35 10.34 4.76
CA ALA A 15 27.34 10.17 5.81
C ALA A 15 27.16 8.71 6.25
N GLY A 16 28.13 7.86 5.88
CA GLY A 16 28.06 6.43 6.16
C GLY A 16 28.04 6.23 7.68
N SER A 17 26.85 6.13 8.27
CA SER A 17 26.74 5.51 9.58
C SER A 17 27.23 4.06 9.38
N ALA A 18 28.14 3.61 10.24
CA ALA A 18 28.56 2.22 10.24
C ALA A 18 27.30 1.34 10.30
N ALA A 19 27.25 0.30 9.49
CA ALA A 19 26.18 -0.68 9.57
C ALA A 19 26.52 -1.70 10.64
N VAL A 20 25.53 -2.11 11.42
CA VAL A 20 25.66 -3.15 12.43
C VAL A 20 24.73 -4.32 12.13
N GLU A 21 25.14 -5.52 12.51
CA GLU A 21 24.32 -6.71 12.39
C GLU A 21 23.56 -6.94 13.71
N VAL A 22 22.24 -7.12 13.60
CA VAL A 22 21.34 -7.44 14.71
C VAL A 22 20.71 -8.80 14.43
N ALA A 23 21.01 -9.79 15.27
CA ALA A 23 20.40 -11.12 15.16
C ALA A 23 19.05 -11.16 15.89
N LEU A 24 18.03 -11.66 15.20
CA LEU A 24 16.70 -11.90 15.76
C LEU A 24 16.26 -13.34 15.41
N GLY A 25 16.50 -14.27 16.34
CA GLY A 25 16.39 -15.70 16.07
C GLY A 25 17.40 -16.16 15.03
N GLU A 26 16.94 -16.80 13.96
CA GLU A 26 17.78 -17.25 12.83
C GLU A 26 18.00 -16.17 11.76
N THR A 27 17.33 -15.02 11.88
CA THR A 27 17.43 -13.92 10.90
C THR A 27 18.42 -12.88 11.39
N VAL A 28 19.31 -12.44 10.50
CA VAL A 28 20.24 -11.33 10.75
C VAL A 28 19.80 -10.13 9.95
N PHE A 29 19.65 -9.00 10.63
CA PHE A 29 19.35 -7.70 10.02
C PHE A 29 20.60 -6.84 10.00
N THR A 30 20.87 -6.20 8.89
CA THR A 30 21.89 -5.15 8.80
C THR A 30 21.18 -3.79 8.91
N VAL A 31 21.48 -3.04 9.96
CA VAL A 31 20.83 -1.75 10.25
C VAL A 31 21.90 -0.67 10.48
N PRO A 32 21.54 0.64 10.36
CA PRO A 32 22.45 1.71 10.73
C PRO A 32 22.86 1.62 12.19
N ASP A 33 24.08 2.06 12.52
CA ASP A 33 24.55 2.12 13.91
C ASP A 33 23.61 2.96 14.78
N GLY A 34 23.31 2.47 15.98
CA GLY A 34 22.34 3.05 16.90
C GLY A 34 20.89 2.57 16.72
N PHE A 35 20.61 1.72 15.73
CA PHE A 35 19.31 1.06 15.57
C PHE A 35 19.30 -0.32 16.21
N THR A 36 18.13 -0.69 16.72
CA THR A 36 17.82 -2.05 17.18
C THR A 36 16.63 -2.61 16.43
N VAL A 37 16.51 -3.94 16.40
CA VAL A 37 15.35 -4.65 15.85
C VAL A 37 14.80 -5.56 16.94
N GLU A 38 13.51 -5.42 17.22
CA GLU A 38 12.82 -6.23 18.22
C GLU A 38 11.58 -6.86 17.62
N ARG A 39 11.28 -8.08 18.06
CA ARG A 39 10.02 -8.73 17.73
C ARG A 39 8.98 -8.36 18.78
N VAL A 40 7.96 -7.60 18.38
CA VAL A 40 6.87 -7.14 19.25
C VAL A 40 5.65 -8.05 19.24
N ALA A 41 5.53 -8.94 18.22
CA ALA A 41 4.49 -9.97 18.13
C ALA A 41 4.99 -11.17 17.31
N GLY A 42 4.30 -12.30 17.42
CA GLY A 42 4.54 -13.53 16.68
C GLY A 42 3.60 -14.63 17.14
N PRO A 43 3.76 -15.86 16.64
CA PRO A 43 2.94 -16.98 17.11
C PRO A 43 2.99 -17.16 18.64
N PRO A 44 1.85 -17.44 19.31
CA PRO A 44 0.54 -17.75 18.71
C PRO A 44 -0.36 -16.52 18.44
N LEU A 45 0.08 -15.30 18.74
CA LEU A 45 -0.74 -14.08 18.64
C LEU A 45 -1.06 -13.72 17.17
N VAL A 46 -0.08 -13.83 16.30
CA VAL A 46 -0.18 -13.63 14.84
C VAL A 46 0.82 -14.56 14.16
N ASP A 47 0.48 -15.08 12.97
CA ASP A 47 1.33 -16.07 12.28
C ASP A 47 1.99 -15.51 11.01
N ARG A 48 1.21 -14.98 10.05
CA ARG A 48 1.70 -14.49 8.76
C ARG A 48 1.17 -13.11 8.44
N PRO A 49 1.73 -12.06 9.09
CA PRO A 49 1.27 -10.69 8.89
C PRO A 49 1.57 -10.22 7.45
N ILE A 50 0.57 -9.59 6.81
CA ILE A 50 0.67 -8.99 5.47
C ILE A 50 0.75 -7.47 5.58
N THR A 51 -0.21 -6.88 6.31
CA THR A 51 -0.31 -5.43 6.54
C THR A 51 -0.95 -5.19 7.90
N ALA A 52 -0.78 -3.99 8.43
CA ALA A 52 -1.34 -3.65 9.74
C ALA A 52 -1.70 -2.17 9.83
N ALA A 53 -2.66 -1.84 10.68
CA ALA A 53 -3.04 -0.48 11.03
C ALA A 53 -3.28 -0.35 12.54
N PHE A 54 -2.85 0.77 13.11
CA PHE A 54 -3.16 1.14 14.48
C PHE A 54 -4.49 1.87 14.57
N ASP A 55 -5.21 1.66 15.67
CA ASP A 55 -6.27 2.58 16.09
C ASP A 55 -5.75 3.65 17.07
N GLU A 56 -6.65 4.53 17.51
CA GLU A 56 -6.32 5.63 18.43
C GLU A 56 -5.93 5.15 19.85
N GLN A 57 -6.22 3.91 20.19
CA GLN A 57 -5.87 3.29 21.46
C GLN A 57 -4.54 2.53 21.40
N GLY A 58 -3.89 2.49 20.25
CA GLY A 58 -2.63 1.76 20.04
C GLY A 58 -2.82 0.26 19.83
N ARG A 59 -4.05 -0.21 19.58
CA ARG A 59 -4.30 -1.60 19.20
C ARG A 59 -3.94 -1.79 17.73
N LEU A 60 -3.34 -2.92 17.40
CA LEU A 60 -2.85 -3.19 16.04
C LEU A 60 -3.74 -4.22 15.34
N TYR A 61 -4.35 -3.83 14.23
CA TYR A 61 -5.16 -4.71 13.38
C TYR A 61 -4.29 -5.26 12.26
N VAL A 62 -4.08 -6.55 12.25
CA VAL A 62 -3.16 -7.24 11.35
C VAL A 62 -3.92 -8.13 10.38
N ALA A 63 -3.71 -7.95 9.09
CA ALA A 63 -4.12 -8.92 8.09
C ALA A 63 -3.21 -10.16 8.21
N ASP A 64 -3.77 -11.25 8.71
CA ASP A 64 -3.05 -12.49 9.01
C ASP A 64 -3.41 -13.57 7.96
N SER A 65 -2.44 -13.92 7.14
CA SER A 65 -2.62 -14.90 6.08
C SER A 65 -2.70 -16.32 6.61
N SER A 66 -3.57 -17.13 6.03
CA SER A 66 -3.60 -18.58 6.28
C SER A 66 -2.39 -19.32 5.69
N GLY A 67 -1.60 -18.66 4.82
CA GLY A 67 -0.54 -19.28 4.03
C GLY A 67 -1.07 -20.12 2.85
N SER A 68 -2.36 -20.07 2.53
CA SER A 68 -2.92 -20.77 1.38
C SER A 68 -2.41 -20.19 0.06
N ASN A 69 -1.95 -21.06 -0.83
CA ASN A 69 -1.64 -20.78 -2.23
C ASN A 69 -2.70 -21.39 -3.18
N ASP A 70 -3.89 -21.63 -2.69
CA ASP A 70 -4.98 -22.17 -3.49
C ASP A 70 -5.37 -21.21 -4.63
N PRO A 71 -5.92 -21.75 -5.74
CA PRO A 71 -6.45 -20.91 -6.82
C PRO A 71 -7.47 -19.90 -6.31
N VAL A 72 -7.50 -18.72 -6.92
CA VAL A 72 -8.40 -17.60 -6.54
C VAL A 72 -9.85 -18.04 -6.34
N LYS A 73 -10.38 -18.87 -7.24
CA LYS A 73 -11.75 -19.37 -7.13
C LYS A 73 -12.01 -20.15 -5.82
N LYS A 74 -11.03 -20.95 -5.36
CA LYS A 74 -11.14 -21.68 -4.10
C LYS A 74 -11.05 -20.72 -2.92
N GLN A 75 -10.10 -19.81 -2.94
CA GLN A 75 -9.95 -18.80 -1.89
C GLN A 75 -11.19 -17.87 -1.77
N LEU A 76 -11.83 -17.52 -2.89
CA LEU A 76 -13.10 -16.77 -2.88
C LEU A 76 -14.24 -17.56 -2.18
N ALA A 77 -14.28 -18.88 -2.37
CA ALA A 77 -15.28 -19.72 -1.76
C ALA A 77 -15.03 -19.97 -0.26
N GLU A 78 -13.77 -20.20 0.11
CA GLU A 78 -13.37 -20.58 1.48
C GLU A 78 -13.04 -19.36 2.36
N LYS A 79 -12.53 -18.27 1.77
CA LYS A 79 -12.10 -17.06 2.47
C LYS A 79 -11.20 -17.37 3.67
N PRO A 80 -10.02 -17.99 3.45
CA PRO A 80 -9.27 -18.68 4.51
C PRO A 80 -8.45 -17.74 5.41
N HIS A 81 -8.46 -16.43 5.16
CA HIS A 81 -7.67 -15.45 5.89
C HIS A 81 -8.49 -14.74 6.98
N ARG A 82 -7.82 -13.99 7.83
CA ARG A 82 -8.43 -13.29 8.96
C ARG A 82 -7.76 -11.94 9.22
N ILE A 83 -8.43 -11.12 10.01
CA ILE A 83 -7.83 -9.94 10.67
C ILE A 83 -7.72 -10.27 12.15
N VAL A 84 -6.54 -10.05 12.72
CA VAL A 84 -6.27 -10.21 14.15
C VAL A 84 -6.06 -8.84 14.76
N ARG A 85 -6.71 -8.56 15.89
CA ARG A 85 -6.44 -7.39 16.71
C ARG A 85 -5.48 -7.76 17.82
N LEU A 86 -4.34 -7.06 17.91
CA LEU A 86 -3.33 -7.22 18.94
C LEU A 86 -3.41 -6.08 19.96
N GLU A 87 -3.17 -6.39 21.22
CA GLU A 87 -3.12 -5.44 22.33
C GLU A 87 -1.87 -5.65 23.15
N ASP A 88 -1.26 -4.55 23.58
CA ASP A 88 -0.24 -4.47 24.62
C ASP A 88 -0.97 -4.04 25.90
N ARG A 89 -1.29 -5.02 26.76
CA ARG A 89 -2.13 -4.78 27.94
C ARG A 89 -1.33 -4.36 29.19
N ASP A 90 -0.08 -4.72 29.23
CA ASP A 90 0.82 -4.38 30.35
C ASP A 90 1.66 -3.12 30.08
N GLY A 91 1.68 -2.62 28.83
CA GLY A 91 2.32 -1.37 28.44
C GLY A 91 3.84 -1.49 28.32
N ASP A 92 4.38 -2.68 28.08
CA ASP A 92 5.82 -2.90 27.94
C ASP A 92 6.36 -2.67 26.53
N GLY A 93 5.47 -2.36 25.56
CA GLY A 93 5.79 -2.14 24.15
C GLY A 93 5.74 -3.42 23.32
N ARG A 94 5.26 -4.53 23.87
CA ARG A 94 5.06 -5.81 23.17
C ARG A 94 3.61 -6.23 23.26
N PHE A 95 3.10 -6.80 22.19
CA PHE A 95 1.75 -7.32 22.21
C PHE A 95 1.69 -8.64 22.98
N ASP A 96 0.79 -8.71 23.96
CA ASP A 96 0.59 -9.87 24.84
C ASP A 96 -0.79 -10.51 24.68
N HIS A 97 -1.70 -9.85 23.96
CA HIS A 97 -3.05 -10.34 23.72
C HIS A 97 -3.47 -10.23 22.26
N SER A 98 -4.26 -11.19 21.81
CA SER A 98 -4.84 -11.17 20.47
C SER A 98 -6.27 -11.71 20.46
N VAL A 99 -7.10 -11.16 19.56
CA VAL A 99 -8.42 -11.66 19.23
C VAL A 99 -8.59 -11.70 17.72
N VAL A 100 -9.33 -12.68 17.20
CA VAL A 100 -9.71 -12.70 15.80
C VAL A 100 -10.80 -11.66 15.60
N PHE A 101 -10.42 -10.49 15.10
CA PHE A 101 -11.34 -9.38 14.84
C PHE A 101 -12.32 -9.71 13.72
N ALA A 102 -11.83 -10.25 12.61
CA ALA A 102 -12.65 -10.68 11.49
C ALA A 102 -12.09 -11.96 10.87
N ASP A 103 -12.89 -12.97 10.76
CA ASP A 103 -12.60 -14.20 10.01
C ASP A 103 -13.15 -14.14 8.58
N LYS A 104 -12.93 -15.20 7.81
CA LYS A 104 -13.47 -15.36 6.45
C LYS A 104 -13.16 -14.19 5.53
N MET A 105 -11.93 -13.73 5.55
CA MET A 105 -11.44 -12.71 4.63
C MET A 105 -10.83 -13.35 3.38
N MET A 106 -11.11 -12.72 2.23
CA MET A 106 -10.47 -13.10 0.97
C MET A 106 -9.22 -12.26 0.78
N PHE A 107 -8.05 -12.85 0.88
CA PHE A 107 -6.77 -12.26 0.49
C PHE A 107 -6.58 -10.79 0.96
N PRO A 108 -6.58 -10.50 2.27
CA PRO A 108 -6.52 -9.12 2.74
C PRO A 108 -5.14 -8.50 2.46
N GLU A 109 -5.11 -7.45 1.61
CA GLU A 109 -3.89 -6.81 1.10
C GLU A 109 -3.73 -5.35 1.53
N GLY A 110 -4.51 -4.91 2.51
CA GLY A 110 -4.38 -3.58 3.08
C GLY A 110 -5.36 -3.35 4.21
N THR A 111 -4.96 -2.51 5.16
CA THR A 111 -5.74 -2.16 6.34
C THR A 111 -5.62 -0.66 6.60
N LEU A 112 -6.74 -0.03 6.95
CA LEU A 112 -6.80 1.38 7.38
C LEU A 112 -7.82 1.48 8.52
N TRP A 113 -7.39 1.94 9.68
CA TRP A 113 -8.33 2.37 10.72
C TRP A 113 -8.75 3.81 10.49
N HIS A 114 -10.05 4.06 10.45
CA HIS A 114 -10.60 5.39 10.29
C HIS A 114 -12.01 5.50 10.88
N ASP A 115 -12.20 6.51 11.74
CA ASP A 115 -13.48 6.88 12.34
C ASP A 115 -14.24 5.68 12.93
N GLY A 116 -13.58 4.92 13.83
CA GLY A 116 -14.17 3.80 14.57
C GLY A 116 -14.38 2.52 13.73
N SER A 117 -13.87 2.44 12.52
CA SER A 117 -14.00 1.27 11.64
C SER A 117 -12.68 0.91 11.00
N LEU A 118 -12.48 -0.39 10.74
CA LEU A 118 -11.37 -0.89 9.97
C LEU A 118 -11.80 -1.07 8.51
N TYR A 119 -11.11 -0.38 7.59
CA TYR A 119 -11.25 -0.61 6.16
C TYR A 119 -10.21 -1.61 5.70
N VAL A 120 -10.64 -2.65 4.97
CA VAL A 120 -9.76 -3.76 4.52
C VAL A 120 -9.95 -3.99 3.03
N ALA A 121 -8.87 -3.88 2.26
CA ALA A 121 -8.88 -4.38 0.88
C ALA A 121 -8.78 -5.91 0.93
N ALA A 122 -9.89 -6.56 0.66
CA ALA A 122 -9.99 -8.01 0.56
C ALA A 122 -10.74 -8.34 -0.74
N PRO A 123 -10.00 -8.52 -1.86
CA PRO A 123 -10.56 -8.58 -3.20
C PRO A 123 -11.76 -9.55 -3.34
N PRO A 124 -12.78 -9.17 -4.13
CA PRO A 124 -12.86 -8.02 -5.04
C PRO A 124 -13.14 -6.69 -4.35
N SER A 125 -13.32 -6.65 -3.05
CA SER A 125 -13.95 -5.54 -2.35
C SER A 125 -13.02 -4.87 -1.33
N ILE A 126 -13.35 -3.63 -1.00
CA ILE A 126 -12.91 -2.98 0.23
C ILE A 126 -14.07 -3.06 1.20
N TRP A 127 -13.83 -3.68 2.33
CA TRP A 127 -14.78 -3.85 3.41
C TRP A 127 -14.59 -2.77 4.47
N ARG A 128 -15.69 -2.24 5.00
CA ARG A 128 -15.72 -1.47 6.24
C ARG A 128 -16.22 -2.40 7.34
N LEU A 129 -15.42 -2.58 8.37
CA LEU A 129 -15.64 -3.52 9.47
C LEU A 129 -15.76 -2.72 10.77
N THR A 130 -16.87 -2.86 11.48
CA THR A 130 -17.15 -2.11 12.71
C THR A 130 -17.45 -3.08 13.85
N ASP A 131 -16.78 -2.87 14.97
CA ASP A 131 -17.07 -3.47 16.27
C ASP A 131 -17.94 -2.45 17.04
N THR A 132 -19.21 -2.76 17.23
CA THR A 132 -20.20 -1.80 17.77
C THR A 132 -20.36 -1.91 19.28
N ASP A 133 -20.00 -3.02 19.88
CA ASP A 133 -20.13 -3.26 21.33
C ASP A 133 -18.78 -3.24 22.06
N GLY A 134 -17.65 -3.19 21.32
CA GLY A 134 -16.31 -3.05 21.86
C GLY A 134 -15.68 -4.34 22.37
N ASP A 135 -16.23 -5.51 22.02
CA ASP A 135 -15.71 -6.80 22.47
C ASP A 135 -14.46 -7.26 21.69
N GLY A 136 -14.17 -6.61 20.56
CA GLY A 136 -13.02 -6.86 19.73
C GLY A 136 -13.26 -7.80 18.56
N VAL A 137 -14.52 -8.10 18.29
CA VAL A 137 -14.97 -8.87 17.14
C VAL A 137 -15.88 -7.99 16.27
N VAL A 138 -15.77 -8.12 14.98
CA VAL A 138 -16.59 -7.34 14.04
C VAL A 138 -18.05 -7.76 14.12
N ASP A 139 -18.96 -6.79 14.33
CA ASP A 139 -20.42 -6.96 14.28
C ASP A 139 -20.97 -6.63 12.91
N GLU A 140 -20.48 -5.53 12.31
CA GLU A 140 -20.98 -5.03 11.04
C GLU A 140 -19.93 -5.12 9.95
N ARG A 141 -20.32 -5.67 8.78
CA ARG A 141 -19.49 -5.78 7.59
C ARG A 141 -20.19 -5.13 6.42
N GLU A 142 -19.74 -3.95 6.03
CA GLU A 142 -20.22 -3.21 4.88
C GLU A 142 -19.27 -3.43 3.70
N GLU A 143 -19.79 -3.84 2.53
CA GLU A 143 -19.03 -3.80 1.29
C GLU A 143 -18.96 -2.35 0.79
N TRP A 144 -17.90 -1.64 1.23
CA TRP A 144 -17.75 -0.21 0.99
C TRP A 144 -17.39 0.09 -0.49
N PHE A 145 -16.66 -0.79 -1.16
CA PHE A 145 -16.32 -0.70 -2.58
C PHE A 145 -16.16 -2.10 -3.16
N GLU A 146 -16.63 -2.31 -4.40
CA GLU A 146 -16.45 -3.53 -5.16
C GLU A 146 -15.71 -3.25 -6.47
N ALA A 147 -14.71 -4.10 -6.81
CA ALA A 147 -13.96 -4.07 -8.04
C ALA A 147 -14.12 -5.38 -8.83
N THR A 148 -13.69 -5.38 -10.08
CA THR A 148 -13.56 -6.61 -10.87
C THR A 148 -12.20 -7.25 -10.60
N LEU A 149 -12.20 -8.55 -10.28
CA LEU A 149 -10.97 -9.32 -10.07
C LEU A 149 -10.25 -9.66 -11.36
N THR A 150 -8.93 -9.64 -11.33
CA THR A 150 -8.09 -10.42 -12.23
C THR A 150 -7.98 -11.87 -11.77
N GLY A 151 -7.40 -12.75 -12.60
CA GLY A 151 -7.14 -14.13 -12.21
C GLY A 151 -6.12 -14.30 -11.07
N CYS A 152 -5.38 -13.24 -10.73
CA CYS A 152 -4.38 -13.25 -9.65
C CYS A 152 -4.95 -12.78 -8.30
N ALA A 153 -6.01 -11.97 -8.31
CA ALA A 153 -6.63 -11.33 -7.15
C ALA A 153 -5.75 -10.38 -6.32
N ASN A 154 -4.49 -10.21 -6.67
CA ASN A 154 -3.51 -9.37 -5.96
C ASN A 154 -3.36 -7.98 -6.59
N ASP A 155 -4.45 -7.37 -6.99
CA ASP A 155 -4.48 -6.13 -7.74
C ASP A 155 -5.35 -5.04 -7.09
N LEU A 156 -5.71 -5.24 -5.82
CA LEU A 156 -6.46 -4.28 -5.00
C LEU A 156 -5.73 -4.05 -3.67
N HIS A 157 -5.04 -2.92 -3.54
CA HIS A 157 -4.23 -2.58 -2.37
C HIS A 157 -4.69 -1.29 -1.70
N GLY A 158 -4.34 -1.14 -0.44
CA GLY A 158 -4.82 -0.08 0.44
C GLY A 158 -5.94 -0.59 1.34
N PRO A 159 -6.83 0.26 1.83
CA PRO A 159 -6.94 1.69 1.54
C PRO A 159 -5.98 2.59 2.33
N TYR A 160 -5.89 3.86 1.92
CA TYR A 160 -5.02 4.89 2.50
C TYR A 160 -5.80 6.17 2.72
N LEU A 161 -5.65 6.81 3.88
CA LEU A 161 -6.30 8.07 4.18
C LEU A 161 -5.46 9.25 3.66
N GLY A 162 -6.01 10.01 2.72
CA GLY A 162 -5.40 11.23 2.21
C GLY A 162 -5.52 12.40 3.20
N ARG A 163 -4.62 13.37 3.07
CA ARG A 163 -4.65 14.61 3.86
C ARG A 163 -5.89 15.48 3.60
N ASP A 164 -6.59 15.20 2.51
CA ASP A 164 -7.87 15.80 2.13
C ASP A 164 -9.09 15.10 2.76
N GLY A 165 -8.87 14.06 3.57
CA GLY A 165 -9.91 13.27 4.22
C GLY A 165 -10.60 12.24 3.30
N TRP A 166 -10.08 12.04 2.08
CA TRP A 166 -10.55 10.98 1.18
C TRP A 166 -9.80 9.69 1.40
N ILE A 167 -10.47 8.57 1.17
CA ILE A 167 -9.87 7.24 1.18
C ILE A 167 -9.45 6.88 -0.24
N TYR A 168 -8.18 6.53 -0.38
CA TYR A 168 -7.53 6.16 -1.63
C TYR A 168 -7.24 4.66 -1.66
N TRP A 169 -7.19 4.08 -2.85
CA TRP A 169 -6.72 2.70 -3.05
C TRP A 169 -6.10 2.52 -4.42
N CYS A 170 -5.28 1.49 -4.53
CA CYS A 170 -4.65 1.08 -5.76
C CYS A 170 -5.45 -0.06 -6.41
N LYS A 171 -5.58 0.00 -7.73
CA LYS A 171 -6.15 -1.08 -8.55
C LYS A 171 -5.21 -1.38 -9.70
N GLY A 172 -4.74 -2.61 -9.76
CA GLY A 172 -3.86 -3.11 -10.82
C GLY A 172 -4.55 -3.21 -12.18
N ALA A 173 -3.74 -3.37 -13.22
CA ALA A 173 -4.22 -3.49 -14.60
C ALA A 173 -4.92 -4.83 -14.88
N PHE A 174 -5.43 -4.96 -16.09
CA PHE A 174 -6.01 -6.12 -16.79
C PHE A 174 -7.48 -6.39 -16.51
N ALA A 175 -8.00 -6.28 -15.28
CA ALA A 175 -9.43 -6.39 -15.04
C ALA A 175 -10.16 -5.12 -15.49
N GLU A 176 -11.35 -5.29 -16.07
CA GLU A 176 -12.18 -4.17 -16.51
C GLU A 176 -12.71 -3.40 -15.29
N GLN A 177 -12.52 -2.08 -15.32
CA GLN A 177 -13.03 -1.12 -14.36
C GLN A 177 -14.01 -0.17 -15.02
N ARG A 178 -15.05 0.24 -14.27
CA ARG A 178 -16.05 1.21 -14.71
C ARG A 178 -16.15 2.33 -13.70
N TYR A 179 -16.09 3.57 -14.18
CA TYR A 179 -16.24 4.74 -13.31
C TYR A 179 -16.80 5.93 -14.08
N ALA A 180 -17.37 6.89 -13.36
CA ALA A 180 -17.78 8.17 -13.95
C ALA A 180 -16.52 9.02 -14.24
N ALA A 181 -16.28 9.31 -15.50
CA ALA A 181 -15.26 10.26 -15.91
C ALA A 181 -15.74 11.71 -15.76
N PHE A 182 -14.83 12.65 -15.99
CA PHE A 182 -15.16 14.07 -16.00
C PHE A 182 -16.39 14.36 -16.89
N ARG A 183 -17.33 15.14 -16.39
CA ARG A 183 -18.64 15.46 -16.97
C ARG A 183 -19.63 14.29 -17.06
N GLY A 184 -19.46 13.26 -16.24
CA GLY A 184 -20.44 12.19 -16.06
C GLY A 184 -20.47 11.13 -17.16
N ALA A 185 -19.55 11.17 -18.14
CA ALA A 185 -19.41 10.08 -19.11
C ALA A 185 -18.86 8.83 -18.42
N GLU A 186 -19.44 7.66 -18.72
CA GLU A 186 -18.87 6.40 -18.23
C GLU A 186 -17.53 6.11 -18.91
N ARG A 187 -16.54 5.71 -18.12
CA ARG A 187 -15.27 5.19 -18.59
C ARG A 187 -15.18 3.70 -18.30
N VAL A 188 -14.80 2.96 -19.33
CA VAL A 188 -14.48 1.53 -19.23
C VAL A 188 -13.02 1.35 -19.59
N THR A 189 -12.23 0.72 -18.73
CA THR A 189 -10.80 0.59 -18.91
C THR A 189 -10.24 -0.64 -18.19
N SER A 190 -9.14 -1.19 -18.68
CA SER A 190 -8.35 -2.24 -18.00
C SER A 190 -6.99 -1.72 -17.53
N ALA A 191 -6.79 -0.40 -17.51
CA ALA A 191 -5.57 0.22 -16.99
C ALA A 191 -5.49 0.13 -15.46
N ALA A 192 -4.27 0.25 -14.93
CA ALA A 192 -4.07 0.43 -13.49
C ALA A 192 -4.50 1.84 -13.06
N HIS A 193 -4.96 1.95 -11.83
CA HIS A 193 -5.43 3.22 -11.26
C HIS A 193 -5.02 3.38 -9.79
N ILE A 194 -4.93 4.63 -9.36
CA ILE A 194 -5.25 5.03 -7.99
C ILE A 194 -6.63 5.65 -8.05
N PHE A 195 -7.55 5.12 -7.27
CA PHE A 195 -8.88 5.67 -7.06
C PHE A 195 -8.97 6.33 -5.70
N ARG A 196 -10.00 7.17 -5.52
CA ARG A 196 -10.41 7.70 -4.22
C ARG A 196 -11.91 7.81 -4.10
N ARG A 197 -12.41 7.78 -2.87
CA ARG A 197 -13.82 7.98 -2.52
C ARG A 197 -13.91 8.67 -1.17
N HIS A 198 -14.92 9.49 -0.98
CA HIS A 198 -15.16 10.08 0.34
C HIS A 198 -15.62 9.00 1.33
N PRO A 199 -15.18 9.00 2.61
CA PRO A 199 -15.57 7.99 3.60
C PRO A 199 -17.09 7.86 3.78
N SER A 200 -17.81 8.99 3.70
CA SER A 200 -19.28 9.01 3.80
C SER A 200 -20.02 8.41 2.60
N GLY A 201 -19.29 7.90 1.58
CA GLY A 201 -19.87 7.31 0.38
C GLY A 201 -19.83 8.22 -0.85
N GLY A 202 -20.72 7.96 -1.80
CA GLY A 202 -20.73 8.61 -3.11
C GLY A 202 -19.95 7.83 -4.18
N SER A 203 -19.78 8.42 -5.36
CA SER A 203 -19.01 7.80 -6.46
C SER A 203 -17.51 7.88 -6.18
N HIS A 204 -16.78 6.86 -6.62
CA HIS A 204 -15.33 6.90 -6.66
C HIS A 204 -14.84 7.61 -7.93
N GLU A 205 -13.64 8.16 -7.88
CA GLU A 205 -13.01 8.84 -9.01
C GLU A 205 -11.55 8.44 -9.18
N PRO A 206 -11.05 8.42 -10.42
CA PRO A 206 -9.65 8.12 -10.69
C PRO A 206 -8.77 9.34 -10.35
N VAL A 207 -7.66 9.07 -9.67
CA VAL A 207 -6.62 10.07 -9.39
C VAL A 207 -5.56 10.02 -10.47
N MET A 208 -5.11 8.82 -10.82
CA MET A 208 -4.17 8.60 -11.92
C MET A 208 -4.52 7.32 -12.68
N THR A 209 -3.96 7.17 -13.87
CA THR A 209 -4.09 5.98 -14.73
C THR A 209 -2.72 5.49 -15.14
N GLY A 210 -2.55 4.19 -15.32
CA GLY A 210 -1.25 3.66 -15.68
C GLY A 210 -1.24 2.40 -16.52
N GLY A 211 -0.14 2.23 -17.27
CA GLY A 211 0.21 1.00 -17.99
C GLY A 211 1.11 0.06 -17.19
N MET A 212 1.37 0.35 -15.90
CA MET A 212 2.02 -0.58 -14.98
C MET A 212 1.06 -1.71 -14.61
N ASP A 213 1.58 -2.81 -14.10
CA ASP A 213 0.72 -3.91 -13.70
C ASP A 213 0.06 -3.65 -12.35
N ASN A 214 0.84 -3.23 -11.35
CA ASN A 214 0.37 -3.19 -9.98
C ASN A 214 0.92 -1.98 -9.21
N PRO A 215 0.18 -0.89 -9.05
CA PRO A 215 0.42 0.10 -8.02
C PRO A 215 0.08 -0.52 -6.65
N VAL A 216 0.91 -0.29 -5.62
CA VAL A 216 0.79 -1.03 -4.36
C VAL A 216 0.51 -0.13 -3.18
N ASP A 217 1.37 0.83 -2.87
CA ASP A 217 1.26 1.62 -1.64
C ASP A 217 1.35 3.11 -1.93
N VAL A 218 0.58 3.92 -1.21
CA VAL A 218 0.46 5.36 -1.44
C VAL A 218 0.68 6.13 -0.14
N VAL A 219 1.62 7.05 -0.15
CA VAL A 219 1.83 8.02 0.92
C VAL A 219 1.51 9.43 0.48
N PHE A 220 1.22 10.29 1.46
CA PHE A 220 0.85 11.68 1.24
C PHE A 220 1.84 12.61 1.90
N THR A 221 2.44 13.50 1.13
CA THR A 221 3.31 14.55 1.69
C THR A 221 2.50 15.54 2.56
N PRO A 222 3.14 16.37 3.39
CA PRO A 222 2.45 17.43 4.14
C PRO A 222 1.66 18.39 3.24
N ALA A 223 2.05 18.55 1.98
CA ALA A 223 1.33 19.36 1.00
C ALA A 223 0.16 18.60 0.32
N GLY A 224 -0.08 17.34 0.67
CA GLY A 224 -1.13 16.51 0.08
C GLY A 224 -0.75 15.85 -1.26
N GLU A 225 0.52 15.93 -1.68
CA GLU A 225 1.01 15.23 -2.85
C GLU A 225 1.09 13.72 -2.59
N ARG A 226 0.85 12.93 -3.62
CA ARG A 226 0.77 11.46 -3.57
C ARG A 226 2.00 10.84 -4.19
N ILE A 227 2.71 10.03 -3.42
CA ILE A 227 3.82 9.22 -3.92
C ILE A 227 3.45 7.75 -3.73
N PHE A 228 3.69 6.92 -4.72
CA PHE A 228 3.33 5.51 -4.64
C PHE A 228 4.40 4.58 -5.22
N THR A 229 4.39 3.35 -4.73
CA THR A 229 5.18 2.24 -5.25
C THR A 229 4.43 1.52 -6.37
N THR A 230 5.17 1.00 -7.36
CA THR A 230 4.59 0.19 -8.41
C THR A 230 5.56 -0.83 -8.98
N THR A 231 5.00 -1.95 -9.44
CA THR A 231 5.69 -3.00 -10.16
C THR A 231 5.39 -2.94 -11.65
N PHE A 232 6.29 -3.48 -12.47
CA PHE A 232 6.17 -3.51 -13.93
C PHE A 232 5.85 -2.16 -14.57
N LEU A 233 6.45 -1.11 -13.99
CA LEU A 233 6.38 0.26 -14.50
C LEU A 233 6.86 0.35 -15.95
N GLN A 234 7.92 -0.40 -16.26
CA GLN A 234 8.44 -0.61 -17.60
C GLN A 234 8.76 -2.09 -17.80
N TYR A 235 9.05 -2.49 -19.05
CA TYR A 235 9.55 -3.83 -19.31
C TYR A 235 10.88 -4.06 -18.59
N PRO A 236 11.19 -5.30 -18.18
CA PRO A 236 12.37 -5.63 -17.37
C PRO A 236 13.71 -5.20 -17.98
N ALA A 237 13.77 -5.08 -19.32
CA ALA A 237 14.99 -4.67 -20.01
C ALA A 237 15.43 -3.26 -19.60
N GLY A 238 16.71 -3.13 -19.26
CA GLY A 238 17.31 -1.85 -18.88
C GLY A 238 17.14 -1.44 -17.40
N GLY A 239 16.74 -2.36 -16.51
CA GLY A 239 16.71 -2.12 -15.06
C GLY A 239 15.64 -1.13 -14.59
N ARG A 240 14.65 -0.83 -15.43
CA ARG A 240 13.60 0.15 -15.17
C ARG A 240 12.25 -0.51 -14.85
N ARG A 241 12.27 -1.71 -14.29
CA ARG A 241 11.07 -2.51 -14.08
C ARG A 241 10.11 -1.86 -13.10
N ASP A 242 10.60 -1.46 -11.93
CA ASP A 242 9.80 -1.02 -10.80
C ASP A 242 10.25 0.38 -10.36
N GLY A 243 9.40 1.09 -9.60
CA GLY A 243 9.76 2.45 -9.21
C GLY A 243 8.77 3.14 -8.28
N LEU A 244 9.10 4.40 -8.01
CA LEU A 244 8.28 5.37 -7.32
C LEU A 244 7.70 6.37 -8.32
N ILE A 245 6.44 6.72 -8.13
CA ILE A 245 5.74 7.71 -8.95
C ILE A 245 5.12 8.78 -8.06
N HIS A 246 5.27 10.04 -8.49
CA HIS A 246 4.48 11.15 -7.98
C HIS A 246 3.17 11.22 -8.77
N ALA A 247 2.06 10.83 -8.14
CA ALA A 247 0.75 10.74 -8.78
C ALA A 247 0.07 12.11 -8.89
N ILE A 248 0.29 12.80 -9.99
CA ILE A 248 -0.43 14.03 -10.32
C ILE A 248 -1.86 13.67 -10.76
N TYR A 249 -2.84 14.42 -10.29
CA TYR A 249 -4.25 14.21 -10.62
C TYR A 249 -4.48 14.26 -12.13
N GLY A 250 -5.08 13.19 -12.67
CA GLY A 250 -5.29 13.02 -14.12
C GLY A 250 -4.04 12.58 -14.90
N GLY A 251 -2.90 12.37 -14.23
CA GLY A 251 -1.67 11.91 -14.88
C GLY A 251 -1.79 10.48 -15.42
N VAL A 252 -1.08 10.20 -16.52
CA VAL A 252 -0.99 8.86 -17.14
C VAL A 252 0.46 8.40 -17.16
N TYR A 253 0.73 7.26 -16.55
CA TYR A 253 2.08 6.78 -16.23
C TYR A 253 2.38 5.40 -16.79
N GLY A 254 3.61 4.94 -16.58
CA GLY A 254 4.04 3.57 -16.79
C GLY A 254 4.46 3.24 -18.20
N LYS A 255 4.44 1.97 -18.54
CA LYS A 255 4.82 1.48 -19.87
C LYS A 255 3.71 1.72 -20.91
N ARG A 256 4.09 1.90 -22.16
CA ARG A 256 3.15 1.84 -23.28
C ARG A 256 2.61 0.42 -23.38
N HIS A 257 1.33 0.24 -23.06
CA HIS A 257 0.65 -1.06 -23.05
C HIS A 257 -0.77 -0.95 -23.62
N GLY A 258 -1.31 -2.06 -24.14
CA GLY A 258 -2.66 -2.14 -24.72
C GLY A 258 -3.78 -1.68 -23.79
N VAL A 259 -3.63 -1.81 -22.47
CA VAL A 259 -4.58 -1.32 -21.46
C VAL A 259 -4.79 0.20 -21.50
N LEU A 260 -3.87 0.95 -22.13
CA LEU A 260 -3.97 2.41 -22.31
C LEU A 260 -4.54 2.83 -23.66
N ASN A 261 -4.85 1.90 -24.58
CA ASN A 261 -5.23 2.24 -25.97
C ASN A 261 -6.43 3.17 -26.05
N ASN A 262 -7.41 2.98 -25.18
CA ASN A 262 -8.64 3.77 -25.16
C ASN A 262 -8.63 4.88 -24.09
N HIS A 263 -7.48 5.12 -23.43
CA HIS A 263 -7.37 6.16 -22.43
C HIS A 263 -6.91 7.47 -23.05
N PRO A 264 -7.71 8.56 -22.97
CA PRO A 264 -7.35 9.84 -23.58
C PRO A 264 -6.12 10.42 -22.87
N ARG A 265 -5.20 10.96 -23.68
CA ARG A 265 -4.00 11.64 -23.21
C ARG A 265 -3.80 12.93 -24.01
N THR A 266 -3.28 13.94 -23.33
CA THR A 266 -2.93 15.20 -23.96
C THR A 266 -1.47 15.26 -24.39
N GLY A 267 -0.67 14.24 -24.04
CA GLY A 267 0.76 14.18 -24.34
C GLY A 267 1.36 12.79 -24.13
N GLU A 268 2.66 12.75 -23.96
CA GLU A 268 3.41 11.54 -23.61
C GLU A 268 3.09 11.05 -22.19
N LEU A 269 3.48 9.82 -21.89
CA LEU A 269 3.38 9.29 -20.53
C LEU A 269 4.22 10.13 -19.57
N MET A 270 3.69 10.38 -18.38
CA MET A 270 4.35 11.16 -17.35
C MET A 270 5.64 10.45 -16.87
N PRO A 271 6.69 11.22 -16.53
CA PRO A 271 7.92 10.66 -16.00
C PRO A 271 7.70 10.06 -14.61
N VAL A 272 8.58 9.14 -14.23
CA VAL A 272 8.60 8.54 -12.90
C VAL A 272 9.49 9.36 -11.96
N LEU A 273 9.24 9.24 -10.66
CA LEU A 273 10.06 9.91 -9.63
C LEU A 273 11.41 9.20 -9.48
N ALA A 274 11.40 7.87 -9.36
CA ALA A 274 12.60 7.07 -9.23
C ALA A 274 12.42 5.66 -9.81
N HIS A 275 13.48 5.13 -10.41
CA HIS A 275 13.56 3.73 -10.82
C HIS A 275 14.29 2.92 -9.73
N LEU A 276 13.69 1.83 -9.28
CA LEU A 276 14.22 0.95 -8.23
C LEU A 276 14.78 -0.37 -8.77
N GLY A 277 14.75 -0.55 -10.10
CA GLY A 277 15.15 -1.81 -10.71
C GLY A 277 14.13 -2.93 -10.46
N PRO A 278 14.55 -4.21 -10.35
CA PRO A 278 13.66 -5.34 -10.10
C PRO A 278 13.36 -5.51 -8.60
N ALA A 279 12.88 -4.45 -7.96
CA ALA A 279 12.77 -4.36 -6.50
C ALA A 279 11.51 -5.01 -5.94
N ALA A 280 10.43 -5.12 -6.73
CA ALA A 280 9.08 -5.41 -6.26
C ALA A 280 8.74 -4.58 -5.01
N PRO A 281 8.74 -3.23 -5.13
CA PRO A 281 8.46 -2.38 -3.99
C PRO A 281 7.01 -2.59 -3.55
N CYS A 282 6.81 -2.75 -2.25
CA CYS A 282 5.51 -2.96 -1.63
C CYS A 282 5.20 -1.82 -0.65
N GLY A 283 5.44 -2.00 0.66
CA GLY A 283 5.18 -0.95 1.64
C GLY A 283 5.98 0.33 1.37
N LEU A 284 5.34 1.47 1.59
CA LEU A 284 5.93 2.79 1.48
C LEU A 284 5.47 3.63 2.67
N GLU A 285 6.40 4.32 3.32
CA GLU A 285 6.10 5.23 4.42
C GLU A 285 6.84 6.55 4.26
N LEU A 286 6.14 7.64 4.49
CA LEU A 286 6.75 8.96 4.68
C LEU A 286 7.00 9.17 6.18
N TYR A 287 8.25 9.08 6.59
CA TYR A 287 8.61 9.18 7.99
C TYR A 287 8.59 10.63 8.46
N GLU A 288 7.62 10.99 9.29
CA GLU A 288 7.42 12.36 9.78
C GLU A 288 7.88 12.56 11.24
N SER A 289 8.26 11.48 11.93
CA SER A 289 8.74 11.54 13.32
C SER A 289 10.21 11.93 13.42
N ALA A 290 10.63 12.35 14.60
CA ALA A 290 12.04 12.63 14.93
C ALA A 290 12.71 11.50 15.73
N VAL A 291 12.02 10.39 16.02
CA VAL A 291 12.55 9.31 16.88
C VAL A 291 13.81 8.69 16.30
N PHE A 292 13.88 8.47 14.98
CA PHE A 292 15.09 7.98 14.31
C PHE A 292 16.15 9.06 14.08
N GLY A 293 15.93 10.28 14.60
CA GLY A 293 16.79 11.43 14.40
C GLY A 293 16.38 12.28 13.19
N HIS A 294 16.78 13.56 13.22
CA HIS A 294 16.38 14.55 12.20
C HIS A 294 16.83 14.21 10.78
N GLY A 295 17.88 13.39 10.62
CA GLY A 295 18.36 12.96 9.31
C GLY A 295 17.39 12.04 8.57
N PHE A 296 16.45 11.42 9.27
CA PHE A 296 15.44 10.52 8.71
C PHE A 296 14.08 11.20 8.48
N THR A 297 13.81 12.31 9.17
CA THR A 297 12.53 13.02 9.05
C THR A 297 12.32 13.55 7.62
N GLY A 298 11.17 13.29 7.04
CA GLY A 298 10.82 13.67 5.67
C GLY A 298 11.34 12.73 4.59
N ASN A 299 11.97 11.61 4.97
CA ASN A 299 12.39 10.57 4.02
C ASN A 299 11.26 9.57 3.74
N LEU A 300 11.32 9.01 2.54
CA LEU A 300 10.50 7.87 2.15
C LEU A 300 11.23 6.57 2.50
N PHE A 301 10.52 5.66 3.16
CA PHE A 301 11.00 4.30 3.40
C PHE A 301 10.22 3.34 2.50
N SER A 302 10.92 2.63 1.63
CA SER A 302 10.33 1.66 0.70
C SER A 302 10.77 0.25 1.02
N CYS A 303 9.80 -0.62 1.26
CA CYS A 303 10.03 -2.06 1.37
C CYS A 303 10.25 -2.64 -0.02
N GLN A 304 11.39 -3.30 -0.25
CA GLN A 304 11.78 -3.87 -1.54
C GLN A 304 11.87 -5.40 -1.42
N PHE A 305 10.76 -6.07 -1.70
CA PHE A 305 10.59 -7.52 -1.47
C PHE A 305 11.67 -8.36 -2.14
N ASN A 306 11.91 -8.17 -3.44
CA ASN A 306 12.91 -8.95 -4.17
C ASN A 306 14.35 -8.68 -3.74
N LEU A 307 14.63 -7.61 -3.04
CA LEU A 307 15.95 -7.20 -2.61
C LEU A 307 16.17 -7.40 -1.10
N ASN A 308 15.16 -7.94 -0.39
CA ASN A 308 15.19 -8.20 1.06
C ASN A 308 15.68 -7.00 1.87
N ARG A 309 15.16 -5.79 1.56
CA ARG A 309 15.57 -4.56 2.25
C ARG A 309 14.46 -3.52 2.35
N VAL A 310 14.62 -2.63 3.32
CA VAL A 310 13.96 -1.32 3.38
C VAL A 310 15.00 -0.26 2.99
N GLN A 311 14.63 0.64 2.11
CA GLN A 311 15.51 1.70 1.60
C GLN A 311 14.84 3.05 1.74
#